data_8d1e21265a4ba51f2c69894b250b4e87
#
_entry.id   8d1e21265a4ba51f2c69894b250b4e87
#
_cell.length_a   1.000
_cell.length_b   1.000
_cell.length_c   1.000
_cell.angle_alpha   90.00
_cell.angle_beta   90.00
_cell.angle_gamma   90.00
#
_symmetry.space_group_name_H-M   'P 1'
#
loop_
_entity.id
_entity.type
_entity.pdbx_description
1 polymer ?
#
loop_
_entity_poly.entity_id
_entity_poly.type
_entity_poly.pdbx_seq_one_letter_code
_entity_poly.pdbx_strand_id
1 'polypeptide(L)'
;MKGKVFSITTLVLLATSISTSAFYPTLSGHKSGNLLSYRAQTTTNQNASRCSVAISFIKSNGNNSYIESASDKLGSHESGRALNATVSNGACNAFGAKGLYSEHYANENNDYQEDTHKGTFDSNGNLRLQW
;
A
#
# COMPACT_ATOMS: atom_id res chain seq x y z
N MET A 1 21.28 -19.51 -30.54
CA MET A 1 20.84 -19.34 -30.16
C MET A 1 20.67 -19.36 -29.69
N LYS A 2 20.88 -19.13 -29.66
CA LYS A 2 20.47 -18.95 -29.03
C LYS A 2 20.08 -18.77 -28.30
N GLY A 3 20.13 -18.59 -28.12
CA GLY A 3 19.48 -18.25 -27.26
C GLY A 3 19.29 -18.30 -26.63
N LYS A 4 19.24 -18.19 -26.58
CA LYS A 4 18.64 -18.17 -25.85
C LYS A 4 18.49 -18.47 -25.07
N VAL A 5 18.94 -18.53 -25.18
CA VAL A 5 18.42 -18.84 -24.27
C VAL A 5 18.59 -18.62 -23.45
N PHE A 6 18.72 -18.35 -23.14
CA PHE A 6 18.39 -18.03 -22.12
C PHE A 6 18.12 -17.78 -21.52
N SER A 7 18.32 -17.30 -21.84
CA SER A 7 17.61 -16.96 -21.14
C SER A 7 17.07 -17.27 -20.54
N ILE A 8 17.10 -17.45 -20.39
CA ILE A 8 16.35 -17.83 -19.60
C ILE A 8 16.56 -17.85 -18.60
N THR A 9 17.17 -17.73 -18.53
CA THR A 9 17.12 -17.81 -17.47
C THR A 9 17.09 -16.93 -16.82
N THR A 10 17.37 -16.46 -17.02
CA THR A 10 17.02 -15.75 -16.30
C THR A 10 16.06 -15.54 -15.88
N LEU A 11 15.94 -15.81 -16.03
CA LEU A 11 14.95 -15.74 -15.54
C LEU A 11 14.64 -16.12 -14.72
N VAL A 12 15.05 -16.30 -14.87
CA VAL A 12 14.60 -16.77 -13.94
C VAL A 12 14.90 -16.29 -12.85
N LEU A 13 15.39 -16.03 -12.79
CA LEU A 13 15.48 -15.56 -11.78
C LEU A 13 14.77 -14.76 -11.44
N LEU A 14 14.89 -14.44 -11.71
CA LEU A 14 13.98 -13.75 -11.61
C LEU A 14 12.80 -14.17 -11.08
N ALA A 15 12.41 -14.89 -11.42
CA ALA A 15 11.24 -15.52 -10.93
C ALA A 15 11.29 -15.73 -9.45
N THR A 16 12.40 -15.96 -8.98
CA THR A 16 12.57 -16.12 -7.54
C THR A 16 12.32 -14.85 -6.79
N SER A 17 12.64 -13.72 -7.38
CA SER A 17 12.38 -12.46 -6.70
C SER A 17 10.89 -12.21 -6.54
N ILE A 18 10.08 -12.80 -7.41
CA ILE A 18 8.64 -12.68 -7.29
C ILE A 18 8.17 -13.28 -5.97
N SER A 19 8.79 -14.36 -5.54
CA SER A 19 8.40 -15.01 -4.30
C SER A 19 8.62 -14.13 -3.09
N THR A 20 9.43 -13.09 -3.20
CA THR A 20 9.67 -12.19 -2.09
C THR A 20 8.58 -11.17 -1.90
N SER A 21 7.71 -11.00 -2.90
CA SER A 21 6.63 -10.04 -2.81
C SER A 21 5.58 -10.58 -1.85
N ALA A 22 5.73 -10.24 -0.58
CA ALA A 22 4.89 -10.79 0.47
C ALA A 22 3.66 -9.97 0.72
N PHE A 23 3.56 -8.75 0.18
CA PHE A 23 2.45 -7.90 0.51
C PHE A 23 1.98 -7.10 -0.70
N TYR A 24 0.75 -6.64 -0.59
CA TYR A 24 0.04 -5.99 -1.69
C TYR A 24 -0.56 -4.68 -1.16
N PRO A 25 0.13 -3.55 -1.38
CA PRO A 25 -0.37 -2.24 -0.96
C PRO A 25 -1.36 -1.68 -1.97
N THR A 26 -2.42 -1.04 -1.47
CA THR A 26 -3.37 -0.34 -2.32
C THR A 26 -3.73 1.00 -1.70
N LEU A 27 -4.07 1.96 -2.54
CA LEU A 27 -4.54 3.28 -2.13
C LEU A 27 -5.56 3.76 -3.15
N SER A 28 -6.71 4.21 -2.66
CA SER A 28 -7.73 4.83 -3.51
C SER A 28 -8.40 5.97 -2.75
N GLY A 29 -9.05 6.85 -3.49
CA GLY A 29 -9.76 7.95 -2.87
C GLY A 29 -10.54 8.77 -3.89
N HIS A 30 -11.52 9.50 -3.36
CA HIS A 30 -12.33 10.43 -4.16
C HIS A 30 -12.67 11.64 -3.32
N LYS A 31 -12.52 12.80 -3.91
CA LYS A 31 -12.77 14.06 -3.24
C LYS A 31 -13.88 14.80 -3.96
N SER A 32 -14.90 15.21 -3.22
CA SER A 32 -16.01 16.01 -3.73
C SER A 32 -16.15 17.24 -2.85
N GLY A 33 -15.74 18.40 -3.37
CA GLY A 33 -15.64 19.61 -2.57
C GLY A 33 -14.61 19.39 -1.46
N ASN A 34 -15.04 19.54 -0.21
CA ASN A 34 -14.19 19.31 0.96
C ASN A 34 -14.40 17.95 1.60
N LEU A 35 -15.22 17.09 0.98
CA LEU A 35 -15.45 15.75 1.48
C LEU A 35 -14.58 14.76 0.75
N LEU A 36 -13.97 13.87 1.51
CA LEU A 36 -13.06 12.87 0.99
C LEU A 36 -13.47 11.48 1.44
N SER A 37 -13.52 10.56 0.51
CA SER A 37 -13.54 9.14 0.81
C SER A 37 -12.19 8.56 0.47
N TYR A 38 -11.70 7.62 1.27
CA TYR A 38 -10.42 6.98 1.00
C TYR A 38 -10.41 5.55 1.51
N ARG A 39 -9.51 4.79 0.96
CA ARG A 39 -9.20 3.45 1.46
C ARG A 39 -7.73 3.15 1.15
N ALA A 40 -7.01 2.74 2.17
CA ALA A 40 -5.65 2.26 2.02
C ALA A 40 -5.55 0.91 2.72
N GLN A 41 -4.85 -0.02 2.12
CA GLN A 41 -4.85 -1.39 2.59
C GLN A 41 -3.50 -2.04 2.33
N THR A 42 -3.03 -2.78 3.31
CA THR A 42 -1.89 -3.69 3.16
C THR A 42 -2.40 -5.10 3.43
N THR A 43 -2.29 -5.97 2.44
CA THR A 43 -2.60 -7.39 2.60
C THR A 43 -1.34 -8.20 2.36
N THR A 44 -1.28 -9.37 2.96
CA THR A 44 -0.11 -10.23 2.86
C THR A 44 -0.51 -11.64 2.48
N ASN A 45 0.48 -12.45 2.14
CA ASN A 45 0.29 -13.88 2.05
C ASN A 45 0.39 -14.50 3.45
N GLN A 46 0.49 -15.82 3.53
CA GLN A 46 0.46 -16.57 4.77
C GLN A 46 1.79 -16.54 5.55
N ASN A 47 2.83 -15.93 5.00
CA ASN A 47 4.16 -15.98 5.61
C ASN A 47 4.47 -14.77 6.47
N ALA A 48 3.62 -13.78 6.46
CA ALA A 48 3.86 -12.56 7.21
C ALA A 48 3.44 -12.71 8.67
N SER A 49 4.20 -12.09 9.55
CA SER A 49 3.87 -12.06 10.97
C SER A 49 3.11 -10.81 11.38
N ARG A 50 3.26 -9.73 10.61
CA ARG A 50 2.53 -8.49 10.86
C ARG A 50 2.53 -7.63 9.61
N CYS A 51 1.55 -6.75 9.54
CA CYS A 51 1.52 -5.71 8.51
C CYS A 51 0.86 -4.46 9.06
N SER A 52 1.05 -3.35 8.36
CA SER A 52 0.44 -2.09 8.76
C SER A 52 0.27 -1.16 7.57
N VAL A 53 -0.61 -0.20 7.74
CA VAL A 53 -0.84 0.87 6.77
C VAL A 53 -1.08 2.16 7.54
N ALA A 54 -0.55 3.26 7.03
CA ALA A 54 -0.82 4.60 7.53
C ALA A 54 -1.19 5.49 6.35
N ILE A 55 -2.12 6.42 6.56
CA ILE A 55 -2.56 7.32 5.51
C ILE A 55 -2.45 8.76 5.97
N SER A 56 -2.12 9.64 5.04
CA SER A 56 -1.96 11.08 5.26
C SER A 56 -2.58 11.84 4.11
N PHE A 57 -3.02 13.07 4.39
CA PHE A 57 -3.31 14.04 3.33
C PHE A 57 -2.01 14.62 2.82
N ILE A 58 -1.98 14.91 1.51
CA ILE A 58 -0.96 15.79 0.95
C ILE A 58 -1.59 17.16 0.85
N LYS A 59 -1.05 18.12 1.60
CA LYS A 59 -1.58 19.47 1.62
C LYS A 59 -1.11 20.27 0.42
N SER A 60 -1.72 21.43 0.19
CA SER A 60 -1.39 22.28 -0.95
C SER A 60 0.08 22.73 -0.94
N ASN A 61 0.71 22.82 0.22
CA ASN A 61 2.13 23.16 0.34
C ASN A 61 3.06 21.95 0.15
N GLY A 62 2.49 20.77 -0.14
CA GLY A 62 3.28 19.55 -0.33
C GLY A 62 3.55 18.74 0.92
N ASN A 63 3.24 19.28 2.10
CA ASN A 63 3.48 18.56 3.35
C ASN A 63 2.40 17.52 3.60
N ASN A 64 2.77 16.46 4.27
CA ASN A 64 1.84 15.41 4.66
C ASN A 64 1.22 15.74 6.02
N SER A 65 -0.06 15.40 6.16
CA SER A 65 -0.77 15.53 7.42
C SER A 65 -1.39 14.18 7.74
N TYR A 66 -0.89 13.55 8.77
CA TYR A 66 -1.32 12.20 9.18
C TYR A 66 -2.82 12.16 9.47
N ILE A 67 -3.47 11.09 9.06
CA ILE A 67 -4.89 10.86 9.32
C ILE A 67 -5.07 9.71 10.31
N GLU A 68 -4.67 8.50 9.93
CA GLU A 68 -4.88 7.31 10.74
C GLU A 68 -4.01 6.16 10.26
N SER A 69 -3.95 5.12 11.07
CA SER A 69 -3.23 3.90 10.71
C SER A 69 -3.97 2.69 11.25
N ALA A 70 -3.61 1.54 10.71
CA ALA A 70 -4.12 0.25 11.16
C ALA A 70 -3.01 -0.78 11.04
N SER A 71 -3.14 -1.85 11.81
CA SER A 71 -2.19 -2.95 11.73
C SER A 71 -2.91 -4.26 11.97
N ASP A 72 -2.31 -5.34 11.49
CA ASP A 72 -2.75 -6.70 11.76
C ASP A 72 -1.51 -7.54 12.04
N LYS A 73 -1.66 -8.54 12.90
CA LYS A 73 -0.56 -9.43 13.26
C LYS A 73 -1.10 -10.79 13.65
N LEU A 74 -0.25 -11.78 13.54
CA LEU A 74 -0.60 -13.11 14.01
C LEU A 74 -0.70 -13.11 15.54
N GLY A 75 -1.69 -13.80 16.07
CA GLY A 75 -1.79 -14.05 17.48
C GLY A 75 -0.77 -15.08 17.91
N SER A 76 -0.57 -15.24 19.23
CA SER A 76 0.44 -16.13 19.77
C SER A 76 0.24 -17.60 19.39
N HIS A 77 -0.99 -17.98 19.06
CA HIS A 77 -1.32 -19.36 18.69
C HIS A 77 -1.83 -19.47 17.26
N GLU A 78 -1.63 -18.43 16.45
CA GLU A 78 -2.03 -18.46 15.06
C GLU A 78 -0.84 -18.69 14.15
N SER A 79 -1.09 -19.33 13.03
CA SER A 79 -0.09 -19.45 11.98
C SER A 79 -0.78 -19.62 10.63
N GLY A 80 -0.10 -19.19 9.59
CA GLY A 80 -0.51 -19.51 8.24
C GLY A 80 -1.75 -18.79 7.72
N ARG A 81 -2.09 -17.62 8.22
CA ARG A 81 -3.17 -16.83 7.61
C ARG A 81 -2.64 -15.58 6.97
N ALA A 82 -3.34 -15.12 5.94
CA ALA A 82 -3.05 -13.81 5.35
C ALA A 82 -3.48 -12.70 6.32
N LEU A 83 -2.72 -11.63 6.34
CA LEU A 83 -2.99 -10.48 7.18
C LEU A 83 -3.61 -9.36 6.35
N ASN A 84 -4.36 -8.49 7.01
CA ASN A 84 -5.05 -7.39 6.35
C ASN A 84 -5.12 -6.20 7.30
N ALA A 85 -4.39 -5.15 6.96
CA ALA A 85 -4.48 -3.86 7.65
C ALA A 85 -5.17 -2.87 6.71
N THR A 86 -6.27 -2.30 7.15
CA THR A 86 -7.08 -1.42 6.32
C THR A 86 -7.48 -0.18 7.08
N VAL A 87 -7.36 0.97 6.44
CA VAL A 87 -7.95 2.22 6.88
C VAL A 87 -8.88 2.72 5.80
N SER A 88 -10.07 3.18 6.18
CA SER A 88 -11.03 3.70 5.23
C SER A 88 -11.97 4.68 5.91
N ASN A 89 -12.47 5.61 5.13
CA ASN A 89 -13.48 6.55 5.59
C ASN A 89 -14.36 6.92 4.40
N GLY A 90 -15.67 6.89 4.60
CA GLY A 90 -16.64 7.19 3.54
C GLY A 90 -16.82 8.67 3.26
N ALA A 91 -16.61 9.51 4.27
CA ALA A 91 -16.72 10.96 4.10
C ALA A 91 -16.05 11.65 5.28
N CYS A 92 -14.91 12.24 5.05
CA CYS A 92 -14.23 13.05 6.05
C CYS A 92 -13.91 14.41 5.45
N ASN A 93 -13.67 15.39 6.33
CA ASN A 93 -13.31 16.72 5.89
C ASN A 93 -11.85 16.73 5.44
N ALA A 94 -11.63 17.08 4.19
CA ALA A 94 -10.31 17.12 3.60
C ALA A 94 -9.97 18.51 3.05
N PHE A 95 -10.36 19.52 3.78
CA PHE A 95 -10.15 20.90 3.37
C PHE A 95 -8.66 21.14 3.03
N GLY A 96 -8.41 21.61 1.82
CA GLY A 96 -7.05 21.93 1.39
C GLY A 96 -6.20 20.74 1.00
N ALA A 97 -6.75 19.52 1.03
CA ALA A 97 -6.00 18.35 0.58
C ALA A 97 -5.92 18.31 -0.94
N LYS A 98 -4.73 18.17 -1.49
CA LYS A 98 -4.56 17.99 -2.93
C LYS A 98 -4.27 16.53 -3.30
N GLY A 99 -4.01 15.68 -2.34
CA GLY A 99 -3.72 14.28 -2.60
C GLY A 99 -3.70 13.44 -1.34
N LEU A 100 -3.35 12.18 -1.51
CA LEU A 100 -3.21 11.21 -0.43
C LEU A 100 -1.85 10.54 -0.53
N TYR A 101 -1.33 10.16 0.64
CA TYR A 101 -0.07 9.45 0.77
C TYR A 101 -0.30 8.30 1.73
N SER A 102 0.16 7.10 1.37
CA SER A 102 0.06 5.94 2.25
C SER A 102 1.40 5.24 2.39
N GLU A 103 1.63 4.73 3.59
CA GLU A 103 2.81 3.93 3.90
C GLU A 103 2.36 2.54 4.29
N HIS A 104 3.01 1.54 3.73
CA HIS A 104 2.63 0.14 3.86
C HIS A 104 3.84 -0.65 4.34
N TYR A 105 3.64 -1.50 5.33
CA TYR A 105 4.70 -2.32 5.90
C TYR A 105 4.24 -3.76 6.06
N ALA A 106 5.17 -4.67 5.87
CA ALA A 106 4.94 -6.07 6.19
C ALA A 106 6.24 -6.70 6.66
N ASN A 107 6.13 -7.65 7.59
CA ASN A 107 7.28 -8.42 8.06
C ASN A 107 7.03 -9.88 7.73
N GLU A 108 7.81 -10.39 6.79
CA GLU A 108 7.71 -11.78 6.36
C GLU A 108 9.03 -12.47 6.68
N ASN A 109 9.00 -13.50 7.51
CA ASN A 109 10.20 -14.27 7.86
C ASN A 109 11.33 -13.38 8.39
N ASN A 110 10.99 -12.42 9.22
CA ASN A 110 11.92 -11.43 9.77
C ASN A 110 12.52 -10.49 8.71
N ASP A 111 11.96 -10.50 7.51
CA ASP A 111 12.34 -9.58 6.46
C ASP A 111 11.33 -8.43 6.41
N TYR A 112 11.80 -7.24 6.70
CA TYR A 112 10.96 -6.07 6.80
C TYR A 112 10.84 -5.41 5.44
N GLN A 113 9.62 -5.29 4.95
CA GLN A 113 9.33 -4.70 3.64
C GLN A 113 8.46 -3.48 3.82
N GLU A 114 8.69 -2.47 2.99
CA GLU A 114 7.87 -1.27 3.00
C GLU A 114 7.67 -0.74 1.59
N ASP A 115 6.56 -0.05 1.40
CA ASP A 115 6.26 0.60 0.14
C ASP A 115 5.40 1.83 0.44
N THR A 116 5.44 2.81 -0.44
CA THR A 116 4.64 4.00 -0.32
C THR A 116 3.87 4.24 -1.61
N HIS A 117 2.66 4.73 -1.45
CA HIS A 117 1.84 5.14 -2.57
C HIS A 117 1.41 6.57 -2.36
N LYS A 118 1.31 7.32 -3.44
CA LYS A 118 0.78 8.68 -3.36
C LYS A 118 0.05 9.01 -4.64
N GLY A 119 -0.87 9.95 -4.53
CA GLY A 119 -1.59 10.42 -5.69
C GLY A 119 -2.15 11.80 -5.44
N THR A 120 -2.58 12.44 -6.52
CA THR A 120 -3.25 13.74 -6.45
C THR A 120 -4.63 13.60 -7.04
N PHE A 121 -5.54 14.47 -6.58
CA PHE A 121 -6.91 14.46 -7.09
C PHE A 121 -6.98 15.21 -8.43
N ASP A 122 -7.64 14.60 -9.40
CA ASP A 122 -7.88 15.26 -10.69
C ASP A 122 -9.10 16.18 -10.61
N SER A 123 -9.47 16.77 -11.74
CA SER A 123 -10.59 17.72 -11.80
C SER A 123 -11.93 17.09 -11.46
N ASN A 124 -12.04 15.77 -11.59
CA ASN A 124 -13.24 15.02 -11.23
C ASN A 124 -13.22 14.51 -9.78
N GLY A 125 -12.15 14.80 -9.05
CA GLY A 125 -12.00 14.36 -7.69
C GLY A 125 -11.44 12.95 -7.52
N ASN A 126 -11.06 12.30 -8.60
CA ASN A 126 -10.49 10.96 -8.53
C ASN A 126 -9.00 11.02 -8.19
N LEU A 127 -8.57 10.10 -7.34
CA LEU A 127 -7.15 10.02 -6.99
C LEU A 127 -6.39 9.40 -8.15
N ARG A 128 -5.38 10.11 -8.63
CA ARG A 128 -4.46 9.62 -9.65
C ARG A 128 -3.15 9.25 -8.98
N LEU A 129 -2.86 7.97 -8.93
CA LEU A 129 -1.64 7.51 -8.30
C LEU A 129 -0.43 7.89 -9.13
N GLN A 130 0.65 8.22 -8.43
CA GLN A 130 1.93 8.58 -9.03
C GLN A 130 2.93 7.48 -8.73
N TRP A 131 3.69 7.12 -9.75
CA TRP A 131 4.69 6.05 -9.64
C TRP A 131 6.11 6.61 -9.74
#